data_577cf6b17a12cbae5f2f8efa9ef46248
#
_entry.id   577cf6b17a12cbae5f2f8efa9ef46248
#
_cell.length_a   1.000
_cell.length_b   1.000
_cell.length_c   1.000
_cell.angle_alpha   90.00
_cell.angle_beta   90.00
_cell.angle_gamma   90.00
#
_symmetry.space_group_name_H-M   'P 1'
#
loop_
_entity.id
_entity.type
_entity.pdbx_description
1 polymer ?
#
loop_
_entity_poly.entity_id
_entity_poly.type
_entity_poly.pdbx_seq_one_letter_code
_entity_poly.pdbx_strand_id
1 'polypeptide(L)'
;MTIDAYITIAILALTFGLLIKTKLPPVAIFVGALALTMTFGLAPMDQLLDGFANSGVLTIGALFMVAAGMYSTGAITMISEKLIGRPKTLLGAQLKILPAVSFGSAFLNNTPLVAMMIPVIRDLAKATRLAATRLYIPLSYASILGGTCTLIGTATNLVVSGMLKDTMGEVGANAPYMREITMFDLAWVGVPATLIGLGFIMLFSKWLLPDSEETHDVDELIRRFGAEFTIPSNSPLIGKTIESLGFVSPMGYQLLSVKRWDGREAEKEPNLKLQENDVLTFSSDLRSLPGLWATNGMVPHVSLFQKESERYKRSLVEVVVSRRNTVIGRKISELPIREDPIQVSIVAISRAGRPVDRPILNVRIKAGDIAVLEVDDSFYYENRNEVEYAATRRLSEAKIQRTHRAVAATLITITMVTVAAFGWMSMLNAALLASGLMVL
;
A
#
# COMPACT_ATOMS: atom_id res chain seq x y z
N MET A 1 -24.39 -40.83 -17.05
CA MET A 1 -24.07 -39.40 -16.97
C MET A 1 -24.85 -38.71 -18.07
N THR A 2 -25.50 -37.61 -17.74
CA THR A 2 -26.21 -36.75 -18.71
C THR A 2 -25.21 -36.00 -19.61
N ILE A 3 -25.63 -35.53 -20.77
CA ILE A 3 -24.81 -34.72 -21.68
C ILE A 3 -24.30 -33.47 -20.94
N ASP A 4 -25.14 -32.86 -20.10
CA ASP A 4 -24.81 -31.69 -19.29
C ASP A 4 -23.65 -31.96 -18.33
N ALA A 5 -23.56 -33.17 -17.76
CA ALA A 5 -22.44 -33.54 -16.90
C ALA A 5 -21.10 -33.57 -17.65
N TYR A 6 -21.10 -34.06 -18.91
CA TYR A 6 -19.88 -34.03 -19.73
C TYR A 6 -19.47 -32.60 -20.11
N ILE A 7 -20.44 -31.73 -20.44
CA ILE A 7 -20.19 -30.32 -20.75
C ILE A 7 -19.63 -29.61 -19.52
N THR A 8 -20.22 -29.84 -18.34
CA THR A 8 -19.72 -29.25 -17.08
C THR A 8 -18.27 -29.66 -16.77
N ILE A 9 -17.96 -30.98 -16.94
CA ILE A 9 -16.59 -31.46 -16.75
C ILE A 9 -15.63 -30.83 -17.76
N ALA A 10 -16.06 -30.68 -19.02
CA ALA A 10 -15.24 -30.04 -20.06
C ALA A 10 -14.97 -28.56 -19.74
N ILE A 11 -15.99 -27.81 -19.30
CA ILE A 11 -15.83 -26.41 -18.86
C ILE A 11 -14.88 -26.32 -17.67
N LEU A 12 -14.99 -27.18 -16.66
CA LEU A 12 -14.09 -27.23 -15.52
C LEU A 12 -12.66 -27.53 -15.95
N ALA A 13 -12.46 -28.56 -16.78
CA ALA A 13 -11.14 -28.92 -17.30
C ALA A 13 -10.51 -27.78 -18.12
N LEU A 14 -11.31 -27.08 -18.93
CA LEU A 14 -10.87 -25.90 -19.68
C LEU A 14 -10.47 -24.76 -18.74
N THR A 15 -11.28 -24.45 -17.72
CA THR A 15 -11.04 -23.43 -16.75
C THR A 15 -9.72 -23.66 -16.00
N PHE A 16 -9.51 -24.87 -15.47
CA PHE A 16 -8.25 -25.23 -14.81
C PHE A 16 -7.08 -25.23 -15.79
N GLY A 17 -7.28 -25.74 -17.02
CA GLY A 17 -6.25 -25.71 -18.05
C GLY A 17 -5.80 -24.30 -18.40
N LEU A 18 -6.74 -23.35 -18.54
CA LEU A 18 -6.43 -21.94 -18.79
C LEU A 18 -5.72 -21.28 -17.60
N LEU A 19 -6.15 -21.54 -16.37
CA LEU A 19 -5.52 -21.01 -15.15
C LEU A 19 -4.06 -21.46 -15.03
N ILE A 20 -3.74 -22.70 -15.41
CA ILE A 20 -2.38 -23.26 -15.29
C ILE A 20 -1.49 -22.85 -16.46
N LYS A 21 -2.02 -22.85 -17.70
CA LYS A 21 -1.20 -22.70 -18.92
C LYS A 21 -1.14 -21.27 -19.45
N THR A 22 -2.01 -20.36 -19.02
CA THR A 22 -2.07 -19.01 -19.59
C THR A 22 -1.75 -17.94 -18.54
N LYS A 23 -1.42 -16.74 -19.01
CA LYS A 23 -1.23 -15.54 -18.19
C LYS A 23 -2.48 -14.65 -18.15
N LEU A 24 -3.63 -15.19 -18.58
CA LEU A 24 -4.88 -14.44 -18.53
C LEU A 24 -5.28 -14.15 -17.09
N PRO A 25 -5.90 -12.99 -16.83
CA PRO A 25 -6.41 -12.69 -15.50
C PRO A 25 -7.43 -13.74 -15.06
N PRO A 26 -7.35 -14.30 -13.84
CA PRO A 26 -8.30 -15.31 -13.34
C PRO A 26 -9.76 -14.88 -13.48
N VAL A 27 -10.04 -13.59 -13.27
CA VAL A 27 -11.39 -13.01 -13.41
C VAL A 27 -11.94 -13.25 -14.83
N ALA A 28 -11.15 -13.03 -15.88
CA ALA A 28 -11.58 -13.23 -17.25
C ALA A 28 -11.89 -14.72 -17.54
N ILE A 29 -11.09 -15.62 -16.97
CA ILE A 29 -11.29 -17.07 -17.13
C ILE A 29 -12.59 -17.51 -16.44
N PHE A 30 -12.84 -17.06 -15.19
CA PHE A 30 -14.05 -17.40 -14.45
C PHE A 30 -15.32 -16.79 -15.08
N VAL A 31 -15.25 -15.52 -15.54
CA VAL A 31 -16.38 -14.89 -16.26
C VAL A 31 -16.65 -15.63 -17.58
N GLY A 32 -15.61 -16.05 -18.29
CA GLY A 32 -15.74 -16.87 -19.48
C GLY A 32 -16.40 -18.24 -19.20
N ALA A 33 -15.99 -18.91 -18.12
CA ALA A 33 -16.59 -20.16 -17.68
C ALA A 33 -18.07 -19.97 -17.31
N LEU A 34 -18.40 -18.89 -16.59
CA LEU A 34 -19.79 -18.54 -16.26
C LEU A 34 -20.62 -18.30 -17.55
N ALA A 35 -20.09 -17.54 -18.49
CA ALA A 35 -20.74 -17.29 -19.76
C ALA A 35 -21.02 -18.60 -20.56
N LEU A 36 -20.06 -19.53 -20.52
CA LEU A 36 -20.26 -20.87 -21.15
C LEU A 36 -21.34 -21.66 -20.43
N THR A 37 -21.35 -21.72 -19.08
CA THR A 37 -22.40 -22.43 -18.32
C THR A 37 -23.79 -21.85 -18.60
N MET A 38 -23.90 -20.52 -18.71
CA MET A 38 -25.14 -19.84 -19.09
C MET A 38 -25.57 -20.18 -20.52
N THR A 39 -24.63 -20.16 -21.47
CA THR A 39 -24.89 -20.39 -22.88
C THR A 39 -25.40 -21.84 -23.15
N PHE A 40 -24.83 -22.81 -22.43
CA PHE A 40 -25.24 -24.20 -22.53
C PHE A 40 -26.46 -24.52 -21.66
N GLY A 41 -26.99 -23.57 -20.87
CA GLY A 41 -28.18 -23.76 -20.05
C GLY A 41 -28.03 -24.85 -18.99
N LEU A 42 -26.81 -24.98 -18.41
CA LEU A 42 -26.49 -26.05 -17.45
C LEU A 42 -27.20 -25.88 -16.11
N ALA A 43 -27.62 -24.65 -15.77
CA ALA A 43 -28.43 -24.32 -14.62
C ALA A 43 -29.29 -23.08 -14.92
N PRO A 44 -30.39 -22.85 -14.17
CA PRO A 44 -31.18 -21.61 -14.24
C PRO A 44 -30.31 -20.38 -13.99
N MET A 45 -30.59 -19.26 -14.67
CA MET A 45 -29.77 -18.05 -14.67
C MET A 45 -29.68 -17.40 -13.29
N ASP A 46 -30.77 -17.42 -12.52
CA ASP A 46 -30.86 -16.99 -11.14
C ASP A 46 -29.87 -17.76 -10.27
N GLN A 47 -29.85 -19.11 -10.34
CA GLN A 47 -28.90 -19.91 -9.56
C GLN A 47 -27.44 -19.66 -9.96
N LEU A 48 -27.15 -19.45 -11.26
CA LEU A 48 -25.79 -19.15 -11.71
C LEU A 48 -25.30 -17.78 -11.22
N LEU A 49 -26.21 -16.84 -10.96
CA LEU A 49 -25.89 -15.50 -10.49
C LEU A 49 -26.01 -15.32 -8.98
N ASP A 50 -26.64 -16.24 -8.25
CA ASP A 50 -26.82 -16.17 -6.79
C ASP A 50 -25.50 -16.02 -6.04
N GLY A 51 -24.40 -16.58 -6.57
CA GLY A 51 -23.08 -16.42 -6.00
C GLY A 51 -22.63 -14.95 -5.84
N PHE A 52 -23.11 -14.04 -6.69
CA PHE A 52 -22.80 -12.62 -6.58
C PHE A 52 -23.60 -11.92 -5.47
N ALA A 53 -24.77 -12.45 -5.12
CA ALA A 53 -25.60 -11.96 -4.02
C ALA A 53 -25.29 -12.64 -2.69
N ASN A 54 -24.37 -13.60 -2.65
CA ASN A 54 -23.98 -14.31 -1.44
C ASN A 54 -23.49 -13.33 -0.37
N SER A 55 -24.02 -13.43 0.85
CA SER A 55 -23.73 -12.52 1.95
C SER A 55 -22.25 -12.48 2.34
N GLY A 56 -21.53 -13.61 2.18
CA GLY A 56 -20.08 -13.68 2.40
C GLY A 56 -19.30 -12.87 1.37
N VAL A 57 -19.66 -12.98 0.07
CA VAL A 57 -19.01 -12.23 -1.03
C VAL A 57 -19.24 -10.72 -0.86
N LEU A 58 -20.47 -10.31 -0.56
CA LEU A 58 -20.78 -8.90 -0.30
C LEU A 58 -20.05 -8.36 0.92
N THR A 59 -19.92 -9.17 1.98
CA THR A 59 -19.14 -8.80 3.18
C THR A 59 -17.67 -8.58 2.83
N ILE A 60 -17.06 -9.43 2.00
CA ILE A 60 -15.68 -9.25 1.52
C ILE A 60 -15.53 -7.92 0.79
N GLY A 61 -16.45 -7.59 -0.12
CA GLY A 61 -16.45 -6.31 -0.83
C GLY A 61 -16.47 -5.10 0.11
N ALA A 62 -17.37 -5.13 1.11
CA ALA A 62 -17.46 -4.08 2.13
C ALA A 62 -16.18 -3.98 2.98
N LEU A 63 -15.58 -5.12 3.38
CA LEU A 63 -14.33 -5.16 4.13
C LEU A 63 -13.14 -4.64 3.33
N PHE A 64 -13.10 -4.82 2.01
CA PHE A 64 -12.07 -4.20 1.17
C PHE A 64 -12.17 -2.67 1.18
N MET A 65 -13.38 -2.10 1.20
CA MET A 65 -13.56 -0.65 1.34
C MET A 65 -13.08 -0.15 2.71
N VAL A 66 -13.40 -0.86 3.80
CA VAL A 66 -12.88 -0.54 5.14
C VAL A 66 -11.35 -0.62 5.17
N ALA A 67 -10.76 -1.66 4.61
CA ALA A 67 -9.30 -1.80 4.52
C ALA A 67 -8.66 -0.67 3.69
N ALA A 68 -9.29 -0.25 2.59
CA ALA A 68 -8.84 0.88 1.79
C ALA A 68 -8.90 2.20 2.58
N GLY A 69 -9.94 2.41 3.41
CA GLY A 69 -10.05 3.54 4.33
C GLY A 69 -8.95 3.55 5.39
N MET A 70 -8.68 2.41 6.02
CA MET A 70 -7.56 2.24 6.96
C MET A 70 -6.19 2.52 6.32
N TYR A 71 -6.01 2.11 5.06
CA TYR A 71 -4.80 2.38 4.29
C TYR A 71 -4.65 3.86 3.96
N SER A 72 -5.69 4.49 3.39
CA SER A 72 -5.65 5.89 2.93
C SER A 72 -5.46 6.90 4.07
N THR A 73 -5.89 6.55 5.28
CA THR A 73 -5.72 7.34 6.49
C THR A 73 -4.40 7.09 7.23
N GLY A 74 -3.64 6.06 6.85
CA GLY A 74 -2.42 5.68 7.57
C GLY A 74 -2.67 5.10 8.97
N ALA A 75 -3.89 4.70 9.28
CA ALA A 75 -4.24 4.14 10.58
C ALA A 75 -3.38 2.92 10.93
N ILE A 76 -3.12 2.04 9.96
CA ILE A 76 -2.29 0.85 10.19
C ILE A 76 -0.82 1.22 10.41
N THR A 77 -0.28 2.20 9.68
CA THR A 77 1.08 2.70 9.89
C THR A 77 1.24 3.26 11.30
N MET A 78 0.28 4.08 11.75
CA MET A 78 0.27 4.66 13.10
C MET A 78 0.26 3.56 14.19
N ILE A 79 -0.55 2.52 14.02
CA ILE A 79 -0.62 1.38 14.94
C ILE A 79 0.71 0.61 14.94
N SER A 80 1.26 0.33 13.76
CA SER A 80 2.49 -0.44 13.58
C SER A 80 3.70 0.25 14.20
N GLU A 81 3.89 1.55 13.97
CA GLU A 81 5.00 2.32 14.54
C GLU A 81 4.97 2.32 16.06
N LYS A 82 3.78 2.42 16.66
CA LYS A 82 3.60 2.42 18.10
C LYS A 82 3.86 1.05 18.74
N LEU A 83 3.51 -0.05 18.03
CA LEU A 83 3.65 -1.41 18.54
C LEU A 83 5.05 -1.98 18.34
N ILE A 84 5.68 -1.74 17.18
CA ILE A 84 6.93 -2.41 16.79
C ILE A 84 8.14 -1.75 17.43
N GLY A 85 8.22 -0.41 17.41
CA GLY A 85 9.40 0.32 17.90
C GLY A 85 10.69 -0.07 17.15
N ARG A 86 11.85 -0.06 17.83
CA ARG A 86 13.17 -0.39 17.24
C ARG A 86 13.82 -1.60 17.94
N PRO A 87 13.47 -2.83 17.60
CA PRO A 87 14.10 -4.03 18.15
C PRO A 87 15.55 -4.16 17.67
N LYS A 88 16.46 -4.61 18.56
CA LYS A 88 17.90 -4.76 18.25
C LYS A 88 18.27 -6.17 17.75
N THR A 89 17.38 -7.15 17.89
CA THR A 89 17.63 -8.55 17.54
C THR A 89 16.55 -9.09 16.63
N LEU A 90 16.86 -10.11 15.80
CA LEU A 90 15.89 -10.77 14.93
C LEU A 90 14.72 -11.34 15.73
N LEU A 91 14.99 -12.08 16.80
CA LEU A 91 13.94 -12.63 17.65
C LEU A 91 13.09 -11.53 18.28
N GLY A 92 13.71 -10.44 18.74
CA GLY A 92 12.99 -9.28 19.27
C GLY A 92 12.10 -8.59 18.23
N ALA A 93 12.53 -8.55 16.96
CA ALA A 93 11.72 -8.06 15.85
C ALA A 93 10.54 -9.01 15.59
N GLN A 94 10.79 -10.31 15.50
CA GLN A 94 9.75 -11.32 15.27
C GLN A 94 8.72 -11.35 16.40
N LEU A 95 9.14 -11.31 17.67
CA LEU A 95 8.26 -11.28 18.84
C LEU A 95 7.31 -10.06 18.87
N LYS A 96 7.71 -8.94 18.28
CA LYS A 96 6.86 -7.76 18.21
C LYS A 96 5.97 -7.75 16.97
N ILE A 97 6.54 -8.12 15.82
CA ILE A 97 5.85 -8.03 14.53
C ILE A 97 4.84 -9.15 14.36
N LEU A 98 5.24 -10.41 14.57
CA LEU A 98 4.42 -11.56 14.19
C LEU A 98 3.12 -11.65 15.00
N PRO A 99 3.11 -11.50 16.34
CA PRO A 99 1.85 -11.48 17.10
C PRO A 99 0.97 -10.28 16.74
N ALA A 100 1.56 -9.09 16.53
CA ALA A 100 0.81 -7.91 16.14
C ALA A 100 0.14 -8.08 14.76
N VAL A 101 0.86 -8.67 13.80
CA VAL A 101 0.32 -8.96 12.47
C VAL A 101 -0.74 -10.05 12.54
N SER A 102 -0.52 -11.13 13.29
CA SER A 102 -1.52 -12.19 13.45
C SER A 102 -2.80 -11.65 14.09
N PHE A 103 -2.69 -10.83 15.12
CA PHE A 103 -3.84 -10.17 15.73
C PHE A 103 -4.55 -9.24 14.75
N GLY A 104 -3.81 -8.41 14.02
CA GLY A 104 -4.38 -7.52 12.99
C GLY A 104 -5.08 -8.31 11.86
N SER A 105 -4.49 -9.43 11.44
CA SER A 105 -5.02 -10.28 10.38
C SER A 105 -6.25 -11.08 10.79
N ALA A 106 -6.48 -11.28 12.06
CA ALA A 106 -7.73 -11.85 12.56
C ALA A 106 -8.96 -10.97 12.23
N PHE A 107 -8.75 -9.66 12.02
CA PHE A 107 -9.83 -8.69 11.79
C PHE A 107 -9.72 -7.94 10.46
N LEU A 108 -8.58 -8.03 9.79
CA LEU A 108 -8.31 -7.40 8.50
C LEU A 108 -7.86 -8.47 7.51
N ASN A 109 -8.24 -8.31 6.24
CA ASN A 109 -7.81 -9.25 5.21
C ASN A 109 -6.27 -9.30 5.10
N ASN A 110 -5.73 -10.49 4.90
CA ASN A 110 -4.28 -10.78 4.83
C ASN A 110 -3.54 -9.90 3.82
N THR A 111 -4.04 -9.79 2.60
CA THR A 111 -3.35 -9.14 1.48
C THR A 111 -3.06 -7.65 1.74
N PRO A 112 -4.05 -6.79 2.09
CA PRO A 112 -3.77 -5.40 2.42
C PRO A 112 -2.83 -5.26 3.63
N LEU A 113 -2.99 -6.09 4.66
CA LEU A 113 -2.17 -6.02 5.87
C LEU A 113 -0.70 -6.34 5.54
N VAL A 114 -0.43 -7.43 4.82
CA VAL A 114 0.93 -7.79 4.39
C VAL A 114 1.54 -6.70 3.50
N ALA A 115 0.78 -6.20 2.52
CA ALA A 115 1.25 -5.15 1.62
C ALA A 115 1.69 -3.88 2.38
N MET A 116 0.96 -3.49 3.45
CA MET A 116 1.30 -2.35 4.30
C MET A 116 2.50 -2.62 5.22
N MET A 117 2.67 -3.86 5.66
CA MET A 117 3.79 -4.23 6.55
C MET A 117 5.12 -4.37 5.81
N ILE A 118 5.13 -4.62 4.50
CA ILE A 118 6.37 -4.73 3.69
C ILE A 118 7.26 -3.49 3.82
N PRO A 119 6.80 -2.24 3.59
CA PRO A 119 7.64 -1.06 3.80
C PRO A 119 8.09 -0.89 5.25
N VAL A 120 7.22 -1.16 6.25
CA VAL A 120 7.58 -1.09 7.67
C VAL A 120 8.73 -2.04 8.02
N ILE A 121 8.67 -3.28 7.53
CA ILE A 121 9.75 -4.26 7.72
C ILE A 121 11.03 -3.84 6.99
N ARG A 122 10.93 -3.28 5.79
CA ARG A 122 12.08 -2.77 5.04
C ARG A 122 12.80 -1.67 5.80
N ASP A 123 12.06 -0.71 6.33
CA ASP A 123 12.61 0.41 7.08
C ASP A 123 13.21 -0.05 8.42
N LEU A 124 12.54 -1.00 9.08
CA LEU A 124 13.08 -1.64 10.27
C LEU A 124 14.39 -2.38 9.98
N ALA A 125 14.43 -3.20 8.93
CA ALA A 125 15.61 -3.97 8.53
C ALA A 125 16.81 -3.04 8.24
N LYS A 126 16.57 -1.94 7.53
CA LYS A 126 17.59 -0.91 7.28
C LYS A 126 18.08 -0.23 8.57
N ALA A 127 17.16 0.14 9.45
CA ALA A 127 17.50 0.84 10.71
C ALA A 127 18.24 -0.06 11.70
N THR A 128 18.01 -1.39 11.66
CA THR A 128 18.54 -2.35 12.64
C THR A 128 19.60 -3.28 12.07
N ARG A 129 19.90 -3.20 10.76
CA ARG A 129 20.81 -4.11 10.03
C ARG A 129 20.40 -5.58 10.13
N LEU A 130 19.11 -5.86 10.26
CA LEU A 130 18.56 -7.21 10.23
C LEU A 130 18.22 -7.61 8.79
N ALA A 131 18.42 -8.89 8.44
CA ALA A 131 18.05 -9.42 7.13
C ALA A 131 16.53 -9.35 6.93
N ALA A 132 16.06 -8.54 5.99
CA ALA A 132 14.63 -8.36 5.68
C ALA A 132 13.98 -9.68 5.25
N THR A 133 14.71 -10.54 4.54
CA THR A 133 14.25 -11.87 4.10
C THR A 133 13.78 -12.76 5.26
N ARG A 134 14.44 -12.65 6.43
CA ARG A 134 14.06 -13.36 7.66
C ARG A 134 12.84 -12.77 8.37
N LEU A 135 12.25 -11.71 7.83
CA LEU A 135 11.03 -11.09 8.33
C LEU A 135 9.86 -11.20 7.36
N TYR A 136 10.10 -11.18 6.02
CA TYR A 136 9.01 -11.21 5.02
C TYR A 136 8.26 -12.54 4.97
N ILE A 137 8.98 -13.68 4.98
CA ILE A 137 8.34 -14.99 4.98
C ILE A 137 7.55 -15.21 6.28
N PRO A 138 8.15 -14.98 7.49
CA PRO A 138 7.40 -15.00 8.74
C PRO A 138 6.18 -14.07 8.78
N LEU A 139 6.28 -12.87 8.20
CA LEU A 139 5.15 -11.95 8.08
C LEU A 139 3.96 -12.59 7.35
N SER A 140 4.23 -13.22 6.20
CA SER A 140 3.18 -13.88 5.41
C SER A 140 2.49 -14.98 6.19
N TYR A 141 3.28 -15.88 6.84
CA TYR A 141 2.71 -16.95 7.66
C TYR A 141 1.96 -16.42 8.88
N ALA A 142 2.47 -15.39 9.55
CA ALA A 142 1.78 -14.77 10.68
C ALA A 142 0.42 -14.18 10.28
N SER A 143 0.36 -13.57 9.10
CA SER A 143 -0.91 -13.07 8.55
C SER A 143 -1.87 -14.20 8.22
N ILE A 144 -1.41 -15.28 7.57
CA ILE A 144 -2.26 -16.44 7.23
C ILE A 144 -2.80 -17.09 8.51
N LEU A 145 -1.92 -17.39 9.46
CA LEU A 145 -2.30 -18.00 10.75
C LEU A 145 -3.28 -17.12 11.53
N GLY A 146 -3.02 -15.80 11.60
CA GLY A 146 -3.94 -14.87 12.24
C GLY A 146 -5.31 -14.83 11.56
N GLY A 147 -5.34 -14.87 10.23
CA GLY A 147 -6.57 -14.92 9.44
C GLY A 147 -7.44 -16.15 9.69
N THR A 148 -6.88 -17.25 10.20
CA THR A 148 -7.66 -18.45 10.58
C THR A 148 -8.35 -18.34 11.93
N CYS A 149 -8.05 -17.31 12.74
CA CYS A 149 -8.61 -17.17 14.09
C CYS A 149 -10.03 -16.67 14.13
N THR A 150 -10.50 -16.00 13.09
CA THR A 150 -11.88 -15.45 13.07
C THR A 150 -12.55 -15.67 11.71
N LEU A 151 -13.87 -15.48 11.69
CA LEU A 151 -14.65 -15.57 10.46
C LEU A 151 -14.24 -14.53 9.41
N ILE A 152 -13.84 -13.33 9.82
CA ILE A 152 -13.53 -12.21 8.94
C ILE A 152 -12.06 -12.12 8.54
N GLY A 153 -11.18 -12.86 9.20
CA GLY A 153 -9.74 -12.79 8.96
C GLY A 153 -9.32 -13.24 7.56
N THR A 154 -10.10 -14.11 6.91
CA THR A 154 -9.86 -14.51 5.52
C THR A 154 -11.14 -14.63 4.71
N ALA A 155 -11.06 -14.25 3.43
CA ALA A 155 -12.20 -14.31 2.50
C ALA A 155 -12.80 -15.71 2.38
N THR A 156 -11.99 -16.76 2.42
CA THR A 156 -12.44 -18.16 2.33
C THR A 156 -13.43 -18.51 3.43
N ASN A 157 -13.17 -18.08 4.67
CA ASN A 157 -14.07 -18.35 5.80
C ASN A 157 -15.45 -17.71 5.58
N LEU A 158 -15.47 -16.48 5.07
CA LEU A 158 -16.71 -15.77 4.79
C LEU A 158 -17.51 -16.44 3.65
N VAL A 159 -16.85 -16.89 2.60
CA VAL A 159 -17.51 -17.61 1.49
C VAL A 159 -18.13 -18.91 2.00
N VAL A 160 -17.37 -19.73 2.74
CA VAL A 160 -17.87 -20.98 3.30
C VAL A 160 -19.04 -20.73 4.26
N SER A 161 -18.95 -19.71 5.10
CA SER A 161 -20.05 -19.33 6.00
C SER A 161 -21.31 -18.88 5.24
N GLY A 162 -21.12 -18.11 4.15
CA GLY A 162 -22.22 -17.70 3.28
C GLY A 162 -22.91 -18.90 2.63
N MET A 163 -22.14 -19.82 2.03
CA MET A 163 -22.67 -21.05 1.42
C MET A 163 -23.39 -21.95 2.42
N LEU A 164 -22.85 -22.08 3.65
CA LEU A 164 -23.50 -22.83 4.72
C LEU A 164 -24.87 -22.22 5.07
N LYS A 165 -24.96 -20.89 5.14
CA LYS A 165 -26.18 -20.16 5.43
C LYS A 165 -27.24 -20.38 4.35
N ASP A 166 -26.84 -20.32 3.07
CA ASP A 166 -27.72 -20.57 1.93
C ASP A 166 -28.24 -22.00 1.98
N THR A 167 -27.35 -23.00 2.19
CA THR A 167 -27.74 -24.42 2.33
C THR A 167 -28.69 -24.67 3.51
N MET A 168 -28.46 -24.00 4.66
CA MET A 168 -29.37 -24.09 5.82
C MET A 168 -30.76 -23.54 5.48
N GLY A 169 -30.84 -22.49 4.69
CA GLY A 169 -32.10 -21.93 4.19
C GLY A 169 -32.87 -22.92 3.31
N GLU A 170 -32.17 -23.65 2.44
CA GLU A 170 -32.77 -24.63 1.53
C GLU A 170 -33.22 -25.91 2.25
N VAL A 171 -32.40 -26.43 3.17
CA VAL A 171 -32.66 -27.69 3.88
C VAL A 171 -33.68 -27.51 5.03
N GLY A 172 -33.75 -26.32 5.59
CA GLY A 172 -34.71 -25.96 6.66
C GLY A 172 -34.62 -26.89 7.87
N ALA A 173 -35.78 -27.28 8.40
CA ALA A 173 -35.90 -28.12 9.61
C ALA A 173 -35.31 -29.55 9.45
N ASN A 174 -34.94 -29.97 8.27
CA ASN A 174 -34.36 -31.29 8.01
C ASN A 174 -32.87 -31.39 8.32
N ALA A 175 -32.22 -30.29 8.76
CA ALA A 175 -30.82 -30.26 9.14
C ALA A 175 -30.59 -29.87 10.62
N PRO A 176 -31.06 -30.67 11.59
CA PRO A 176 -31.02 -30.31 13.02
C PRO A 176 -29.59 -30.15 13.59
N TYR A 177 -28.57 -30.60 12.88
CA TYR A 177 -27.17 -30.52 13.30
C TYR A 177 -26.38 -29.37 12.63
N MET A 178 -26.97 -28.67 11.66
CA MET A 178 -26.32 -27.53 11.03
C MET A 178 -26.54 -26.27 11.88
N ARG A 179 -25.47 -25.53 12.12
CA ARG A 179 -25.52 -24.22 12.78
C ARG A 179 -24.69 -23.21 12.02
N GLU A 180 -25.09 -21.96 12.07
CA GLU A 180 -24.28 -20.87 11.54
C GLU A 180 -22.92 -20.81 12.25
N ILE A 181 -21.87 -20.52 11.48
CA ILE A 181 -20.54 -20.26 12.01
C ILE A 181 -20.52 -18.85 12.60
N THR A 182 -20.25 -18.74 13.90
CA THR A 182 -20.10 -17.46 14.58
C THR A 182 -18.70 -16.89 14.37
N MET A 183 -18.51 -15.62 14.71
CA MET A 183 -17.26 -14.90 14.47
C MET A 183 -16.03 -15.60 15.06
N PHE A 184 -16.15 -16.23 16.22
CA PHE A 184 -15.04 -16.84 16.96
C PHE A 184 -15.06 -18.37 17.00
N ASP A 185 -15.97 -19.03 16.30
CA ASP A 185 -15.99 -20.52 16.27
C ASP A 185 -14.67 -21.10 15.74
N LEU A 186 -14.06 -20.40 14.77
CA LEU A 186 -12.78 -20.79 14.21
C LEU A 186 -11.61 -20.59 15.17
N ALA A 187 -11.76 -19.77 16.22
CA ALA A 187 -10.70 -19.49 17.18
C ALA A 187 -10.23 -20.73 17.94
N TRP A 188 -11.13 -21.70 18.18
CA TRP A 188 -10.78 -22.95 18.86
C TRP A 188 -9.67 -23.75 18.17
N VAL A 189 -9.58 -23.65 16.86
CA VAL A 189 -8.51 -24.28 16.06
C VAL A 189 -7.47 -23.25 15.66
N GLY A 190 -7.90 -22.07 15.24
CA GLY A 190 -7.04 -21.00 14.72
C GLY A 190 -6.05 -20.48 15.76
N VAL A 191 -6.47 -20.24 17.01
CA VAL A 191 -5.57 -19.71 18.05
C VAL A 191 -4.48 -20.70 18.41
N PRO A 192 -4.77 -21.98 18.73
CA PRO A 192 -3.71 -22.98 18.94
C PRO A 192 -2.76 -23.14 17.75
N ALA A 193 -3.31 -23.21 16.54
CA ALA A 193 -2.50 -23.30 15.32
C ALA A 193 -1.59 -22.07 15.14
N THR A 194 -2.09 -20.87 15.41
CA THR A 194 -1.32 -19.63 15.38
C THR A 194 -0.19 -19.64 16.40
N LEU A 195 -0.46 -20.02 17.64
CA LEU A 195 0.56 -20.07 18.70
C LEU A 195 1.67 -21.08 18.37
N ILE A 196 1.30 -22.28 17.94
CA ILE A 196 2.26 -23.33 17.54
C ILE A 196 3.04 -22.89 16.31
N GLY A 197 2.36 -22.36 15.27
CA GLY A 197 2.97 -21.91 14.02
C GLY A 197 3.93 -20.74 14.23
N LEU A 198 3.55 -19.73 15.01
CA LEU A 198 4.43 -18.61 15.35
C LEU A 198 5.62 -19.09 16.18
N GLY A 199 5.40 -19.97 17.17
CA GLY A 199 6.46 -20.57 17.96
C GLY A 199 7.47 -21.31 17.08
N PHE A 200 6.99 -22.13 16.15
CA PHE A 200 7.83 -22.83 15.17
C PHE A 200 8.64 -21.86 14.32
N ILE A 201 7.99 -20.85 13.74
CA ILE A 201 8.64 -19.84 12.91
C ILE A 201 9.74 -19.12 13.69
N MET A 202 9.46 -18.66 14.91
CA MET A 202 10.45 -17.95 15.74
C MET A 202 11.66 -18.82 16.12
N LEU A 203 11.43 -20.10 16.39
CA LEU A 203 12.49 -21.03 16.75
C LEU A 203 13.37 -21.41 15.56
N PHE A 204 12.75 -21.69 14.41
CA PHE A 204 13.43 -22.30 13.26
C PHE A 204 13.79 -21.31 12.15
N SER A 205 13.27 -20.10 12.15
CA SER A 205 13.51 -19.11 11.09
C SER A 205 14.99 -18.80 10.87
N LYS A 206 15.80 -18.82 11.94
CA LYS A 206 17.25 -18.59 11.85
C LYS A 206 17.97 -19.66 11.02
N TRP A 207 17.47 -20.88 11.00
CA TRP A 207 18.11 -22.02 10.32
C TRP A 207 17.48 -22.27 8.92
N LEU A 208 16.17 -22.06 8.81
CA LEU A 208 15.43 -22.35 7.57
C LEU A 208 15.50 -21.20 6.55
N LEU A 209 15.67 -19.96 7.01
CA LEU A 209 15.67 -18.82 6.13
C LEU A 209 17.10 -18.33 5.85
N PRO A 210 17.48 -18.17 4.57
CA PRO A 210 18.80 -17.69 4.21
C PRO A 210 19.03 -16.27 4.72
N ASP A 211 20.26 -15.97 5.13
CA ASP A 211 20.78 -14.62 5.27
C ASP A 211 21.06 -14.10 3.86
N SER A 212 20.05 -13.68 3.17
CA SER A 212 20.26 -12.85 2.01
C SER A 212 20.45 -11.42 2.53
N GLU A 213 21.68 -11.02 2.71
CA GLU A 213 21.99 -9.61 2.65
C GLU A 213 21.46 -9.14 1.28
N GLU A 214 20.48 -8.25 1.28
CA GLU A 214 20.23 -7.47 0.06
C GLU A 214 21.59 -6.87 -0.26
N THR A 215 22.23 -7.41 -1.29
CA THR A 215 23.59 -7.05 -1.68
C THR A 215 23.66 -5.55 -1.78
N HIS A 216 24.44 -4.93 -0.90
CA HIS A 216 24.79 -3.52 -0.95
C HIS A 216 25.50 -3.15 -2.28
N ASP A 217 25.83 -4.14 -3.12
CA ASP A 217 26.47 -3.97 -4.43
C ASP A 217 25.57 -3.36 -5.52
N VAL A 218 24.26 -3.17 -5.25
CA VAL A 218 23.39 -2.42 -6.16
C VAL A 218 23.51 -0.90 -5.94
N ASP A 219 24.19 -0.44 -4.90
CA ASP A 219 24.35 0.98 -4.60
C ASP A 219 25.21 1.74 -5.65
N GLU A 220 26.06 1.06 -6.39
CA GLU A 220 26.85 1.67 -7.46
C GLU A 220 26.04 1.99 -8.74
N LEU A 221 24.89 1.34 -8.94
CA LEU A 221 23.98 1.58 -10.08
C LEU A 221 22.75 2.39 -9.70
N ILE A 222 22.59 2.81 -8.43
CA ILE A 222 21.42 3.57 -7.98
C ILE A 222 21.55 5.01 -8.46
N ARG A 223 20.71 5.39 -9.42
CA ARG A 223 20.54 6.77 -9.85
C ARG A 223 20.13 7.62 -8.66
N ARG A 224 20.94 8.64 -8.35
CA ARG A 224 20.61 9.60 -7.31
C ARG A 224 19.94 10.83 -7.90
N PHE A 225 18.96 11.34 -7.15
CA PHE A 225 18.16 12.51 -7.50
C PHE A 225 18.40 13.61 -6.49
N GLY A 226 18.55 14.84 -6.97
CA GLY A 226 18.44 16.03 -6.12
C GLY A 226 16.96 16.38 -5.96
N ALA A 227 16.48 16.46 -4.73
CA ALA A 227 15.09 16.80 -4.40
C ALA A 227 15.08 18.00 -3.44
N GLU A 228 14.18 18.96 -3.69
CA GLU A 228 14.03 20.15 -2.84
C GLU A 228 12.61 20.26 -2.33
N PHE A 229 12.49 20.46 -1.02
CA PHE A 229 11.21 20.61 -0.33
C PHE A 229 11.22 21.87 0.53
N THR A 230 10.08 22.52 0.62
CA THR A 230 9.86 23.70 1.48
C THR A 230 8.97 23.33 2.66
N ILE A 231 9.23 23.94 3.80
CA ILE A 231 8.40 23.85 5.01
C ILE A 231 7.36 24.98 4.97
N PRO A 232 6.08 24.70 4.71
CA PRO A 232 5.04 25.73 4.72
C PRO A 232 4.76 26.26 6.13
N SER A 233 4.16 27.44 6.25
CA SER A 233 3.90 28.15 7.52
C SER A 233 3.01 27.37 8.51
N ASN A 234 2.17 26.46 8.01
CA ASN A 234 1.29 25.60 8.82
C ASN A 234 1.85 24.19 9.05
N SER A 235 3.15 23.99 8.80
CA SER A 235 3.78 22.67 8.89
C SER A 235 3.91 22.16 10.33
N PRO A 236 3.54 20.90 10.59
CA PRO A 236 3.78 20.25 11.88
C PRO A 236 5.25 19.95 12.15
N LEU A 237 6.15 20.26 11.20
CA LEU A 237 7.60 20.06 11.31
C LEU A 237 8.31 21.27 11.92
N ILE A 238 7.65 22.42 11.99
CA ILE A 238 8.22 23.64 12.58
C ILE A 238 8.59 23.38 14.03
N GLY A 239 9.82 23.77 14.40
CA GLY A 239 10.39 23.58 15.74
C GLY A 239 10.93 22.18 16.05
N LYS A 240 10.71 21.18 15.17
CA LYS A 240 11.31 19.86 15.31
C LYS A 240 12.76 19.87 14.83
N THR A 241 13.58 18.97 15.39
CA THR A 241 14.99 18.84 15.03
C THR A 241 15.15 17.84 13.87
N ILE A 242 16.22 18.02 13.08
CA ILE A 242 16.57 17.13 11.97
C ILE A 242 16.71 15.67 12.45
N GLU A 243 17.30 15.48 13.66
CA GLU A 243 17.46 14.15 14.25
C GLU A 243 16.12 13.51 14.62
N SER A 244 15.21 14.29 15.23
CA SER A 244 13.88 13.77 15.63
C SER A 244 13.02 13.31 14.44
N LEU A 245 13.29 13.87 13.27
CA LEU A 245 12.61 13.53 12.00
C LEU A 245 13.28 12.37 11.25
N GLY A 246 14.44 11.90 11.73
CA GLY A 246 15.17 10.81 11.09
C GLY A 246 15.88 11.21 9.80
N PHE A 247 16.02 12.50 9.50
CA PHE A 247 16.69 13.00 8.28
C PHE A 247 18.21 12.80 8.29
N VAL A 248 18.78 12.39 9.42
CA VAL A 248 20.21 12.07 9.58
C VAL A 248 20.52 10.61 9.29
N SER A 249 19.51 9.74 9.25
CA SER A 249 19.71 8.28 9.10
C SER A 249 19.72 7.85 7.62
N PRO A 250 20.48 6.83 7.21
CA PRO A 250 20.57 6.39 5.81
C PRO A 250 19.33 5.62 5.36
N MET A 251 18.23 6.31 5.14
CA MET A 251 16.97 5.74 4.64
C MET A 251 16.86 5.78 3.10
N GLY A 252 18.00 5.75 2.36
CA GLY A 252 17.99 5.89 0.90
C GLY A 252 17.88 7.35 0.44
N TYR A 253 17.76 8.29 1.35
CA TYR A 253 17.91 9.73 1.12
C TYR A 253 18.84 10.35 2.16
N GLN A 254 19.53 11.41 1.79
CA GLN A 254 20.45 12.15 2.64
C GLN A 254 20.13 13.64 2.54
N LEU A 255 19.92 14.30 3.67
CA LEU A 255 19.79 15.74 3.70
C LEU A 255 21.15 16.39 3.36
N LEU A 256 21.21 17.16 2.29
CA LEU A 256 22.41 17.84 1.81
C LEU A 256 22.56 19.20 2.43
N SER A 257 21.52 20.03 2.44
CA SER A 257 21.54 21.37 3.01
C SER A 257 20.17 21.79 3.50
N VAL A 258 20.16 22.75 4.43
CA VAL A 258 18.99 23.48 4.90
C VAL A 258 19.23 24.95 4.60
N LYS A 259 18.43 25.53 3.73
CA LYS A 259 18.50 26.92 3.37
C LYS A 259 17.35 27.70 4.04
N ARG A 260 17.70 28.72 4.78
CA ARG A 260 16.73 29.60 5.43
C ARG A 260 16.02 30.51 4.43
N TRP A 261 14.90 31.09 4.82
CA TRP A 261 14.14 32.04 4.03
C TRP A 261 14.98 33.28 3.59
N ASP A 262 16.00 33.67 4.39
CA ASP A 262 16.92 34.79 4.11
C ASP A 262 18.07 34.40 3.14
N GLY A 263 18.07 33.15 2.65
CA GLY A 263 19.06 32.63 1.72
C GLY A 263 20.32 32.09 2.34
N ARG A 264 20.48 32.14 3.67
CA ARG A 264 21.63 31.57 4.38
C ARG A 264 21.53 30.06 4.49
N GLU A 265 22.64 29.35 4.29
CA GLU A 265 22.73 27.93 4.60
C GLU A 265 22.93 27.76 6.11
N ALA A 266 22.05 26.99 6.74
CA ALA A 266 22.20 26.60 8.13
C ALA A 266 23.18 25.42 8.24
N GLU A 267 24.05 25.45 9.25
CA GLU A 267 24.93 24.32 9.57
C GLU A 267 24.08 23.08 9.90
N LYS A 268 24.46 21.94 9.32
CA LYS A 268 23.76 20.65 9.50
C LYS A 268 24.06 20.05 10.88
N GLU A 269 23.53 20.65 11.93
CA GLU A 269 23.58 20.06 13.25
C GLU A 269 22.36 19.15 13.48
N PRO A 270 22.52 17.98 14.15
CA PRO A 270 21.40 17.10 14.49
C PRO A 270 20.26 17.81 15.21
N ASN A 271 20.62 18.79 16.06
CA ASN A 271 19.69 19.59 16.87
C ASN A 271 19.12 20.82 16.13
N LEU A 272 19.44 21.02 14.84
CA LEU A 272 18.91 22.14 14.08
C LEU A 272 17.39 22.07 14.02
N LYS A 273 16.71 23.09 14.52
CA LYS A 273 15.26 23.22 14.48
C LYS A 273 14.81 23.81 13.14
N LEU A 274 13.84 23.16 12.53
CA LEU A 274 13.23 23.63 11.29
C LEU A 274 12.34 24.85 11.54
N GLN A 275 12.35 25.76 10.57
CA GLN A 275 11.55 26.99 10.56
C GLN A 275 10.64 27.02 9.35
N GLU A 276 9.65 27.91 9.35
CA GLU A 276 8.82 28.15 8.18
C GLU A 276 9.66 28.67 7.01
N ASN A 277 9.26 28.30 5.80
CA ASN A 277 9.94 28.63 4.55
C ASN A 277 11.39 28.12 4.43
N ASP A 278 11.85 27.24 5.33
CA ASP A 278 13.10 26.53 5.12
C ASP A 278 13.03 25.65 3.88
N VAL A 279 14.09 25.69 3.07
CA VAL A 279 14.24 24.82 1.91
C VAL A 279 15.22 23.71 2.26
N LEU A 280 14.74 22.48 2.23
CA LEU A 280 15.50 21.27 2.51
C LEU A 280 15.93 20.62 1.19
N THR A 281 17.24 20.49 0.97
CA THR A 281 17.78 19.80 -0.21
C THR A 281 18.22 18.40 0.18
N PHE A 282 17.70 17.40 -0.52
CA PHE A 282 18.03 15.98 -0.32
C PHE A 282 18.70 15.38 -1.56
N SER A 283 19.62 14.44 -1.32
CA SER A 283 20.02 13.44 -2.29
C SER A 283 19.24 12.15 -1.99
N SER A 284 18.45 11.67 -2.93
CA SER A 284 17.60 10.49 -2.73
C SER A 284 17.75 9.50 -3.87
N ASP A 285 17.60 8.22 -3.56
CA ASP A 285 17.34 7.20 -4.59
C ASP A 285 15.87 7.25 -5.05
N LEU A 286 15.60 6.66 -6.21
CA LEU A 286 14.26 6.66 -6.79
C LEU A 286 13.24 5.91 -5.93
N ARG A 287 13.68 4.90 -5.16
CA ARG A 287 12.80 4.05 -4.34
C ARG A 287 12.37 4.75 -3.05
N SER A 288 13.25 5.58 -2.50
CA SER A 288 13.01 6.30 -1.25
C SER A 288 12.31 7.64 -1.45
N LEU A 289 12.37 8.18 -2.67
CA LEU A 289 11.76 9.46 -3.01
C LEU A 289 10.24 9.54 -2.74
N PRO A 290 9.42 8.51 -3.04
CA PRO A 290 8.00 8.53 -2.70
C PRO A 290 7.73 8.66 -1.20
N GLY A 291 8.53 8.00 -0.35
CA GLY A 291 8.42 8.12 1.10
C GLY A 291 8.79 9.53 1.60
N LEU A 292 9.85 10.11 1.03
CA LEU A 292 10.26 11.48 1.34
C LEU A 292 9.19 12.49 0.91
N TRP A 293 8.65 12.34 -0.31
CA TRP A 293 7.55 13.17 -0.82
C TRP A 293 6.28 13.04 0.01
N ALA A 294 5.96 11.84 0.51
CA ALA A 294 4.79 11.59 1.34
C ALA A 294 4.92 12.12 2.77
N THR A 295 6.09 12.63 3.19
CA THR A 295 6.30 13.17 4.53
C THR A 295 5.38 14.36 4.76
N ASN A 296 4.52 14.24 5.78
CA ASN A 296 3.54 15.28 6.10
C ASN A 296 4.26 16.55 6.61
N GLY A 297 3.88 17.69 6.06
CA GLY A 297 4.45 19.00 6.43
C GLY A 297 5.61 19.47 5.55
N MET A 298 5.94 18.76 4.47
CA MET A 298 6.86 19.24 3.42
C MET A 298 6.13 19.29 2.08
N VAL A 299 6.46 20.27 1.26
CA VAL A 299 5.96 20.42 -0.11
C VAL A 299 7.13 20.54 -1.08
N PRO A 300 7.02 20.04 -2.32
CA PRO A 300 8.05 20.29 -3.32
C PRO A 300 8.33 21.78 -3.45
N HIS A 301 9.60 22.18 -3.47
CA HIS A 301 10.00 23.60 -3.57
C HIS A 301 9.48 24.25 -4.86
N VAL A 302 9.41 23.49 -5.94
CA VAL A 302 8.83 23.88 -7.22
C VAL A 302 7.43 23.28 -7.32
N SER A 303 6.47 23.81 -6.57
CA SER A 303 5.07 23.39 -6.64
C SER A 303 4.21 24.41 -7.35
N LEU A 304 3.38 23.95 -8.26
CA LEU A 304 2.49 24.76 -9.08
C LEU A 304 1.00 24.53 -8.75
N PHE A 305 0.75 23.65 -7.80
CA PHE A 305 -0.58 23.37 -7.34
C PHE A 305 -1.09 24.47 -6.41
N GLN A 306 -2.26 25.02 -6.73
CA GLN A 306 -2.89 26.09 -5.95
C GLN A 306 -3.49 25.63 -4.62
N LYS A 307 -3.83 24.32 -4.48
CA LYS A 307 -4.48 23.76 -3.29
C LYS A 307 -3.72 22.55 -2.77
N GLU A 308 -3.06 22.68 -1.63
CA GLU A 308 -2.43 21.56 -0.93
C GLU A 308 -3.44 20.53 -0.38
N SER A 309 -4.66 20.96 -0.08
CA SER A 309 -5.71 20.09 0.47
C SER A 309 -6.07 18.89 -0.43
N GLU A 310 -5.73 18.94 -1.73
CA GLU A 310 -6.01 17.86 -2.69
C GLU A 310 -4.77 17.03 -3.05
N ARG A 311 -3.66 17.22 -2.34
CA ARG A 311 -2.40 16.51 -2.58
C ARG A 311 -2.53 14.98 -2.55
N TYR A 312 -3.51 14.44 -1.82
CA TYR A 312 -3.79 13.01 -1.77
C TYR A 312 -4.30 12.39 -3.09
N LYS A 313 -4.73 13.23 -4.05
CA LYS A 313 -5.15 12.80 -5.40
C LYS A 313 -3.96 12.71 -6.38
N ARG A 314 -2.77 13.15 -5.98
CA ARG A 314 -1.61 13.27 -6.84
C ARG A 314 -0.74 12.02 -6.78
N SER A 315 0.02 11.79 -7.82
CA SER A 315 0.97 10.68 -7.93
C SER A 315 2.33 11.16 -8.40
N LEU A 316 3.37 10.37 -8.15
CA LEU A 316 4.70 10.61 -8.67
C LEU A 316 4.92 9.86 -9.97
N VAL A 317 5.48 10.55 -10.95
CA VAL A 317 5.84 10.00 -12.25
C VAL A 317 7.31 10.29 -12.55
N GLU A 318 8.06 9.25 -12.89
CA GLU A 318 9.39 9.39 -13.46
C GLU A 318 9.23 9.66 -14.96
N VAL A 319 9.86 10.71 -15.44
CA VAL A 319 9.87 11.07 -16.86
C VAL A 319 11.30 11.25 -17.35
N VAL A 320 11.56 10.81 -18.58
CA VAL A 320 12.83 11.07 -19.27
C VAL A 320 12.58 12.13 -20.32
N VAL A 321 13.32 13.24 -20.25
CA VAL A 321 13.16 14.37 -21.17
C VAL A 321 13.61 13.95 -22.58
N SER A 322 12.68 13.96 -23.54
CA SER A 322 12.96 13.66 -24.95
C SER A 322 13.82 14.73 -25.60
N ARG A 323 14.56 14.39 -26.65
CA ARG A 323 15.28 15.37 -27.49
C ARG A 323 14.35 16.34 -28.23
N ARG A 324 13.08 15.99 -28.35
CA ARG A 324 12.05 16.83 -29.02
C ARG A 324 11.27 17.70 -28.04
N ASN A 325 11.59 17.65 -26.73
CA ASN A 325 10.90 18.45 -25.74
C ASN A 325 11.16 19.94 -25.94
N THR A 326 10.10 20.74 -25.97
CA THR A 326 10.10 22.18 -26.23
C THR A 326 10.78 23.02 -25.14
N VAL A 327 10.96 22.44 -23.94
CA VAL A 327 11.57 23.13 -22.78
C VAL A 327 13.08 22.94 -22.67
N ILE A 328 13.72 22.22 -23.61
CA ILE A 328 15.17 22.04 -23.62
C ILE A 328 15.91 23.38 -23.67
N GLY A 329 16.92 23.55 -22.82
CA GLY A 329 17.75 24.75 -22.71
C GLY A 329 17.16 25.86 -21.86
N ARG A 330 15.86 25.80 -21.49
CA ARG A 330 15.24 26.75 -20.57
C ARG A 330 15.57 26.39 -19.11
N LYS A 331 15.62 27.38 -18.24
CA LYS A 331 15.68 27.14 -16.81
C LYS A 331 14.31 26.71 -16.29
N ILE A 332 14.28 25.89 -15.25
CA ILE A 332 13.04 25.48 -14.61
C ILE A 332 12.25 26.69 -14.11
N SER A 333 12.94 27.72 -13.60
CA SER A 333 12.31 28.99 -13.19
C SER A 333 11.66 29.79 -14.31
N GLU A 334 12.04 29.53 -15.56
CA GLU A 334 11.59 30.24 -16.77
C GLU A 334 10.47 29.46 -17.51
N LEU A 335 10.07 28.29 -16.99
CA LEU A 335 9.02 27.49 -17.62
C LEU A 335 7.66 28.19 -17.49
N PRO A 336 6.82 28.22 -18.55
CA PRO A 336 5.48 28.79 -18.51
C PRO A 336 4.48 27.86 -17.76
N ILE A 337 4.85 27.45 -16.58
CA ILE A 337 4.19 26.40 -15.81
C ILE A 337 2.82 26.87 -15.25
N ARG A 338 2.48 28.16 -15.40
CA ARG A 338 1.24 28.76 -14.87
C ARG A 338 0.08 28.86 -15.89
N GLU A 339 0.35 28.60 -17.16
CA GLU A 339 -0.64 28.83 -18.23
C GLU A 339 -1.29 27.56 -18.77
N ASP A 340 -0.73 26.38 -18.46
CA ASP A 340 -1.28 25.08 -18.88
C ASP A 340 -2.32 24.56 -17.87
N PRO A 341 -3.41 23.90 -18.34
CA PRO A 341 -4.39 23.24 -17.46
C PRO A 341 -3.77 22.10 -16.65
N ILE A 342 -2.60 21.60 -17.07
CA ILE A 342 -1.88 20.52 -16.37
C ILE A 342 -1.05 21.09 -15.23
N GLN A 343 -1.48 20.87 -14.01
CA GLN A 343 -0.71 21.23 -12.82
C GLN A 343 0.35 20.18 -12.54
N VAL A 344 1.63 20.55 -12.66
CA VAL A 344 2.78 19.67 -12.47
C VAL A 344 3.76 20.31 -11.50
N SER A 345 4.28 19.56 -10.51
CA SER A 345 5.39 20.00 -9.67
C SER A 345 6.63 19.16 -9.95
N ILE A 346 7.80 19.79 -10.00
CA ILE A 346 9.06 19.07 -10.12
C ILE A 346 9.57 18.74 -8.72
N VAL A 347 9.57 17.46 -8.37
CA VAL A 347 9.99 16.96 -7.06
C VAL A 347 11.48 16.71 -7.00
N ALA A 348 12.04 16.14 -8.07
CA ALA A 348 13.45 15.78 -8.12
C ALA A 348 13.96 15.69 -9.56
N ILE A 349 15.27 15.86 -9.73
CA ILE A 349 15.93 15.75 -11.05
C ILE A 349 17.27 15.03 -10.92
N SER A 350 17.58 14.23 -11.92
CA SER A 350 18.83 13.49 -12.05
C SER A 350 19.41 13.67 -13.46
N ARG A 351 20.70 13.83 -13.56
CA ARG A 351 21.43 13.91 -14.84
C ARG A 351 22.53 12.87 -14.87
N ALA A 352 22.50 11.97 -15.85
CA ALA A 352 23.44 10.86 -15.97
C ALA A 352 23.59 10.05 -14.66
N GLY A 353 22.48 9.83 -13.93
CA GLY A 353 22.46 9.05 -12.69
C GLY A 353 22.94 9.79 -11.44
N ARG A 354 23.29 11.07 -11.54
CA ARG A 354 23.75 11.90 -10.41
C ARG A 354 22.80 13.05 -10.10
N PRO A 355 22.70 13.49 -8.85
CA PRO A 355 21.97 14.71 -8.51
C PRO A 355 22.60 15.91 -9.25
N VAL A 356 21.78 16.89 -9.59
CA VAL A 356 22.30 18.12 -10.20
C VAL A 356 22.75 19.05 -9.07
N ASP A 357 24.04 19.47 -9.10
CA ASP A 357 24.70 20.29 -8.09
C ASP A 357 24.25 21.77 -8.08
N ARG A 358 22.97 22.03 -8.36
CA ARG A 358 22.39 23.38 -8.40
C ARG A 358 20.96 23.32 -7.87
N PRO A 359 20.46 24.43 -7.28
CA PRO A 359 19.04 24.55 -6.93
C PRO A 359 18.16 24.22 -8.13
N ILE A 360 17.08 23.45 -7.91
CA ILE A 360 16.21 22.93 -8.97
C ILE A 360 15.72 24.05 -9.88
N LEU A 361 15.34 25.19 -9.33
CA LEU A 361 14.89 26.38 -10.09
C LEU A 361 15.93 26.89 -11.11
N ASN A 362 17.23 26.75 -10.82
CA ASN A 362 18.32 27.23 -11.66
C ASN A 362 18.84 26.19 -12.65
N VAL A 363 18.26 25.00 -12.65
CA VAL A 363 18.65 23.91 -13.58
C VAL A 363 18.12 24.23 -14.96
N ARG A 364 19.01 24.18 -15.98
CA ARG A 364 18.64 24.18 -17.40
C ARG A 364 18.34 22.76 -17.83
N ILE A 365 17.15 22.51 -18.34
CA ILE A 365 16.69 21.20 -18.78
C ILE A 365 17.51 20.77 -20.01
N LYS A 366 17.97 19.52 -20.01
CA LYS A 366 18.69 18.88 -21.12
C LYS A 366 17.98 17.59 -21.53
N ALA A 367 18.13 17.22 -22.80
CA ALA A 367 17.70 15.92 -23.27
C ALA A 367 18.40 14.79 -22.49
N GLY A 368 17.63 13.78 -22.07
CA GLY A 368 18.11 12.69 -21.25
C GLY A 368 18.14 12.97 -19.75
N ASP A 369 17.75 14.18 -19.30
CA ASP A 369 17.49 14.40 -17.87
C ASP A 369 16.31 13.53 -17.43
N ILE A 370 16.40 13.03 -16.22
CA ILE A 370 15.33 12.26 -15.60
C ILE A 370 14.73 13.12 -14.50
N ALA A 371 13.47 13.45 -14.65
CA ALA A 371 12.73 14.22 -13.65
C ALA A 371 11.69 13.35 -12.97
N VAL A 372 11.44 13.60 -11.69
CA VAL A 372 10.31 13.06 -10.96
C VAL A 372 9.31 14.19 -10.76
N LEU A 373 8.14 13.98 -11.33
CA LEU A 373 7.06 14.95 -11.33
C LEU A 373 5.96 14.50 -10.36
N GLU A 374 5.41 15.44 -9.61
CA GLU A 374 4.13 15.29 -8.93
C GLU A 374 3.04 15.74 -9.90
N VAL A 375 2.12 14.85 -10.20
CA VAL A 375 1.08 15.04 -11.22
C VAL A 375 -0.29 14.61 -10.68
N ASP A 376 -1.31 15.13 -11.29
CA ASP A 376 -2.68 14.71 -11.09
C ASP A 376 -3.04 13.55 -12.04
N ASP A 377 -4.19 12.91 -11.85
CA ASP A 377 -4.61 11.77 -12.66
C ASP A 377 -4.91 12.15 -14.14
N SER A 378 -5.18 13.43 -14.45
CA SER A 378 -5.40 13.93 -15.83
C SER A 378 -4.13 13.84 -16.68
N PHE A 379 -2.95 13.97 -16.08
CA PHE A 379 -1.65 13.91 -16.75
C PHE A 379 -1.48 12.69 -17.68
N TYR A 380 -2.00 11.53 -17.27
CA TYR A 380 -1.89 10.30 -18.06
C TYR A 380 -2.79 10.26 -19.28
N TYR A 381 -3.92 10.96 -19.25
CA TYR A 381 -4.87 11.01 -20.35
C TYR A 381 -4.41 11.99 -21.44
N GLU A 382 -3.76 13.08 -21.06
CA GLU A 382 -3.34 14.14 -21.95
C GLU A 382 -1.97 13.88 -22.59
N ASN A 383 -1.04 13.23 -21.86
CA ASN A 383 0.32 12.92 -22.35
C ASN A 383 0.44 11.54 -23.05
N ARG A 384 -0.63 11.02 -23.63
CA ARG A 384 -0.57 9.77 -24.43
C ARG A 384 0.28 9.90 -25.71
N ASN A 385 0.51 11.11 -26.22
CA ASN A 385 1.39 11.35 -27.36
C ASN A 385 2.80 11.66 -26.87
N GLU A 386 3.64 10.64 -26.80
CA GLU A 386 5.01 10.56 -26.27
C GLU A 386 6.06 11.49 -26.95
N VAL A 387 5.69 12.66 -27.43
CA VAL A 387 6.62 13.56 -28.13
C VAL A 387 7.53 14.29 -27.14
N GLU A 388 7.03 14.67 -25.96
CA GLU A 388 7.76 15.46 -24.98
C GLU A 388 8.61 14.62 -24.03
N TYR A 389 8.17 13.40 -23.72
CA TYR A 389 8.89 12.49 -22.82
C TYR A 389 9.25 11.20 -23.56
N ALA A 390 10.51 10.80 -23.45
CA ALA A 390 11.01 9.58 -24.09
C ALA A 390 10.56 8.30 -23.35
N ALA A 391 10.26 8.42 -22.06
CA ALA A 391 9.69 7.36 -21.24
C ALA A 391 8.97 7.98 -20.04
N THR A 392 7.85 7.39 -19.66
CA THR A 392 7.10 7.75 -18.45
C THR A 392 6.85 6.50 -17.63
N ARG A 393 7.13 6.56 -16.33
CA ARG A 393 6.88 5.47 -15.39
C ARG A 393 6.22 5.99 -14.13
N ARG A 394 5.06 5.45 -13.77
CA ARG A 394 4.45 5.73 -12.48
C ARG A 394 5.33 5.16 -11.37
N LEU A 395 5.80 6.02 -10.49
CA LEU A 395 6.49 5.61 -9.28
C LEU A 395 5.40 5.23 -8.28
N SER A 396 5.49 4.01 -7.79
CA SER A 396 4.66 3.38 -6.75
C SER A 396 3.57 4.26 -6.11
N GLU A 397 2.44 3.66 -5.80
CA GLU A 397 1.24 4.23 -5.15
C GLU A 397 1.47 4.74 -3.70
N ALA A 398 2.56 5.45 -3.43
CA ALA A 398 2.73 6.17 -2.18
C ALA A 398 1.72 7.32 -2.15
N LYS A 399 0.46 6.99 -1.89
CA LYS A 399 -0.57 7.99 -1.63
C LYS A 399 -0.26 8.66 -0.31
N ILE A 400 -0.28 9.99 -0.30
CA ILE A 400 -0.18 10.77 0.94
C ILE A 400 -1.36 10.38 1.82
N GLN A 401 -1.05 9.87 3.01
CA GLN A 401 -2.05 9.39 3.96
C GLN A 401 -2.73 10.58 4.65
N ARG A 402 -4.05 10.50 4.81
CA ARG A 402 -4.83 11.49 5.57
C ARG A 402 -4.71 11.24 7.07
N THR A 403 -3.53 11.41 7.63
CA THR A 403 -3.20 11.02 9.02
C THR A 403 -4.10 11.64 10.08
N HIS A 404 -4.69 12.81 9.83
CA HIS A 404 -5.66 13.43 10.74
C HIS A 404 -6.96 12.60 10.90
N ARG A 405 -7.27 11.70 9.96
CA ARG A 405 -8.44 10.79 10.03
C ARG A 405 -8.09 9.38 10.52
N ALA A 406 -6.82 9.10 10.81
CA ALA A 406 -6.37 7.75 11.22
C ALA A 406 -7.07 7.24 12.47
N VAL A 407 -7.28 8.11 13.47
CA VAL A 407 -7.97 7.74 14.72
C VAL A 407 -9.44 7.41 14.44
N ALA A 408 -10.12 8.22 13.61
CA ALA A 408 -11.51 7.97 13.24
C ALA A 408 -11.66 6.63 12.51
N ALA A 409 -10.80 6.35 11.51
CA ALA A 409 -10.81 5.09 10.78
C ALA A 409 -10.57 3.89 11.70
N THR A 410 -9.64 4.01 12.66
CA THR A 410 -9.39 2.96 13.66
C THR A 410 -10.62 2.72 14.55
N LEU A 411 -11.27 3.79 15.02
CA LEU A 411 -12.49 3.68 15.85
C LEU A 411 -13.65 3.05 15.08
N ILE A 412 -13.87 3.43 13.82
CA ILE A 412 -14.89 2.83 12.96
C ILE A 412 -14.66 1.32 12.82
N THR A 413 -13.41 0.91 12.55
CA THR A 413 -13.06 -0.51 12.40
C THR A 413 -13.26 -1.28 13.71
N ILE A 414 -12.81 -0.73 14.85
CA ILE A 414 -13.01 -1.36 16.17
C ILE A 414 -14.51 -1.50 16.48
N THR A 415 -15.30 -0.46 16.24
CA THR A 415 -16.75 -0.49 16.46
C THR A 415 -17.42 -1.54 15.58
N MET A 416 -17.08 -1.60 14.30
CA MET A 416 -17.59 -2.62 13.36
C MET A 416 -17.33 -4.04 13.88
N VAL A 417 -16.08 -4.32 14.27
CA VAL A 417 -15.67 -5.63 14.79
C VAL A 417 -16.43 -5.95 16.09
N THR A 418 -16.52 -4.99 16.99
CA THR A 418 -17.20 -5.16 18.29
C THR A 418 -18.68 -5.47 18.11
N VAL A 419 -19.38 -4.68 17.29
CA VAL A 419 -20.83 -4.87 17.04
C VAL A 419 -21.12 -6.23 16.40
N ALA A 420 -20.27 -6.66 15.44
CA ALA A 420 -20.40 -7.98 14.82
C ALA A 420 -20.05 -9.12 15.78
N ALA A 421 -19.02 -8.95 16.63
CA ALA A 421 -18.57 -9.95 17.59
C ALA A 421 -19.61 -10.24 18.69
N PHE A 422 -20.30 -9.20 19.16
CA PHE A 422 -21.39 -9.36 20.12
C PHE A 422 -22.73 -9.80 19.49
N GLY A 423 -22.76 -9.97 18.16
CA GLY A 423 -23.98 -10.40 17.46
C GLY A 423 -25.08 -9.36 17.39
N TRP A 424 -24.79 -8.08 17.70
CA TRP A 424 -25.78 -7.00 17.62
C TRP A 424 -26.24 -6.70 16.20
N MET A 425 -25.36 -6.96 15.23
CA MET A 425 -25.66 -6.86 13.79
C MET A 425 -24.96 -7.99 13.03
N SER A 426 -25.53 -8.35 11.86
CA SER A 426 -24.80 -9.26 10.94
C SER A 426 -23.52 -8.61 10.48
N MET A 427 -22.49 -9.43 10.20
CA MET A 427 -21.18 -8.95 9.72
C MET A 427 -21.32 -8.12 8.45
N LEU A 428 -22.20 -8.50 7.53
CA LEU A 428 -22.47 -7.75 6.30
C LEU A 428 -22.95 -6.33 6.60
N ASN A 429 -23.97 -6.19 7.47
CA ASN A 429 -24.54 -4.89 7.82
C ASN A 429 -23.52 -3.99 8.52
N ALA A 430 -22.76 -4.56 9.47
CA ALA A 430 -21.70 -3.83 10.17
C ALA A 430 -20.59 -3.35 9.19
N ALA A 431 -20.18 -4.20 8.26
CA ALA A 431 -19.18 -3.88 7.25
C ALA A 431 -19.66 -2.82 6.25
N LEU A 432 -20.93 -2.89 5.81
CA LEU A 432 -21.53 -1.89 4.91
C LEU A 432 -21.63 -0.52 5.59
N LEU A 433 -22.08 -0.45 6.86
CA LEU A 433 -22.11 0.80 7.60
C LEU A 433 -20.71 1.38 7.80
N ALA A 434 -19.76 0.54 8.21
CA ALA A 434 -18.37 0.97 8.36
C ALA A 434 -17.78 1.48 7.04
N SER A 435 -18.04 0.80 5.93
CA SER A 435 -17.58 1.23 4.61
C SER A 435 -18.15 2.58 4.19
N GLY A 436 -19.45 2.81 4.45
CA GLY A 436 -20.10 4.10 4.23
C GLY A 436 -19.46 5.23 5.04
N LEU A 437 -19.19 4.98 6.34
CA LEU A 437 -18.52 5.96 7.21
C LEU A 437 -17.06 6.21 6.83
N MET A 438 -16.37 5.24 6.20
CA MET A 438 -14.99 5.40 5.72
C MET A 438 -14.89 6.26 4.46
N VAL A 439 -15.96 6.36 3.67
CA VAL A 439 -16.00 7.18 2.44
C VAL A 439 -16.24 8.66 2.78
N LEU A 440 -16.94 8.95 3.85
CA LEU A 440 -17.19 10.32 4.35
C LEU A 440 -15.95 10.91 5.02
#